data_bf812d851bb12d59a4426bfe6e4b78ee
#
_entry.id   bf812d851bb12d59a4426bfe6e4b78ee
#
_cell.length_a   1.000
_cell.length_b   1.000
_cell.length_c   1.000
_cell.angle_alpha   90.00
_cell.angle_beta   90.00
_cell.angle_gamma   90.00
#
_symmetry.space_group_name_H-M   'P 1'
#
loop_
_entity.id
_entity.type
_entity.pdbx_description
1 polymer ?
#
loop_
_entity_poly.entity_id
_entity_poly.type
_entity_poly.pdbx_seq_one_letter_code
_entity_poly.pdbx_strand_id
1 'polypeptide(L)'
;MSRSLVVLLLLVLAGCGSTEAAGPPDAKVAVGAQELSVRPVQYCLDGDGQRYDTTPPIIEVSPDTTVALTVPEAVAERGWSVQVFDEKLEEILGEVDVPRGERVFEEINTSDVVPPAFYLVIVEDKGGDCGQLSGAWPIGFLRAGG
;
A
#
# COMPACT_ATOMS: atom_id res chain seq x y z
N MET A 1 43.96 58.92 0.44
CA MET A 1 42.56 58.64 0.08
C MET A 1 42.40 57.10 -0.11
N SER A 2 41.89 56.50 0.92
CA SER A 2 41.70 55.03 0.94
C SER A 2 40.34 54.67 0.36
N ARG A 3 40.33 53.91 -0.73
CA ARG A 3 39.16 53.35 -1.29
C ARG A 3 39.01 51.91 -0.76
N SER A 4 38.19 51.76 0.27
CA SER A 4 37.79 50.45 0.78
C SER A 4 36.87 49.76 -0.21
N LEU A 5 37.36 48.69 -0.81
CA LEU A 5 36.58 47.77 -1.65
C LEU A 5 35.90 46.78 -0.73
N VAL A 6 34.62 46.97 -0.52
CA VAL A 6 33.79 45.99 0.19
C VAL A 6 33.44 44.88 -0.80
N VAL A 7 34.10 43.75 -0.66
CA VAL A 7 33.74 42.53 -1.40
C VAL A 7 32.57 41.86 -0.65
N LEU A 8 31.39 42.00 -1.24
CA LEU A 8 30.21 41.34 -0.73
C LEU A 8 30.25 39.84 -1.18
N LEU A 9 30.63 38.98 -0.24
CA LEU A 9 30.66 37.54 -0.46
C LEU A 9 29.23 37.00 -0.40
N LEU A 10 28.61 36.77 -1.55
CA LEU A 10 27.36 36.09 -1.67
C LEU A 10 27.55 34.58 -1.38
N LEU A 11 27.21 34.17 -0.18
CA LEU A 11 27.06 32.74 0.14
C LEU A 11 25.81 32.19 -0.58
N VAL A 12 26.02 31.52 -1.68
CA VAL A 12 25.00 30.68 -2.29
C VAL A 12 24.88 29.42 -1.43
N LEU A 13 23.89 29.39 -0.57
CA LEU A 13 23.44 28.16 0.08
C LEU A 13 22.82 27.26 -1.00
N ALA A 14 23.63 26.40 -1.58
CA ALA A 14 23.12 25.27 -2.36
C ALA A 14 22.39 24.35 -1.37
N GLY A 15 21.08 24.52 -1.26
CA GLY A 15 20.24 23.56 -0.57
C GLY A 15 20.33 22.23 -1.30
N CYS A 16 21.09 21.29 -0.74
CA CYS A 16 20.99 19.89 -1.15
C CYS A 16 19.61 19.40 -0.75
N GLY A 17 18.63 19.44 -1.68
CA GLY A 17 17.42 18.66 -1.55
C GLY A 17 17.84 17.20 -1.55
N SER A 18 17.77 16.52 -0.39
CA SER A 18 17.92 15.08 -0.36
C SER A 18 16.71 14.48 -1.08
N THR A 19 16.93 14.04 -2.31
CA THR A 19 16.03 13.12 -2.97
C THR A 19 16.18 11.79 -2.24
N GLU A 20 15.30 11.55 -1.27
CA GLU A 20 15.15 10.20 -0.73
C GLU A 20 14.79 9.30 -1.90
N ALA A 21 15.53 8.21 -2.09
CA ALA A 21 15.16 7.19 -3.05
C ALA A 21 13.72 6.76 -2.72
N ALA A 22 12.81 6.95 -3.66
CA ALA A 22 11.44 6.55 -3.48
C ALA A 22 11.40 5.05 -3.23
N GLY A 23 11.05 4.65 -2.02
CA GLY A 23 10.79 3.26 -1.68
C GLY A 23 9.50 2.77 -2.35
N PRO A 24 9.10 1.52 -2.13
CA PRO A 24 7.84 1.02 -2.65
C PRO A 24 6.67 1.83 -2.08
N PRO A 25 5.62 2.08 -2.88
CA PRO A 25 4.48 2.86 -2.41
C PRO A 25 3.64 2.08 -1.40
N ASP A 26 3.05 2.79 -0.46
CA ASP A 26 2.08 2.23 0.48
C ASP A 26 0.67 2.21 -0.12
N ALA A 27 -0.12 1.21 0.22
CA ALA A 27 -1.55 1.24 0.09
C ALA A 27 -2.18 1.80 1.38
N LYS A 28 -3.48 2.04 1.39
CA LYS A 28 -4.21 2.49 2.58
C LYS A 28 -5.43 1.62 2.81
N VAL A 29 -5.75 1.42 4.06
CA VAL A 29 -6.98 0.78 4.49
C VAL A 29 -7.71 1.70 5.48
N ALA A 30 -9.01 1.88 5.27
CA ALA A 30 -9.87 2.57 6.19
C ALA A 30 -11.06 1.67 6.55
N VAL A 31 -11.31 1.49 7.83
CA VAL A 31 -12.42 0.69 8.34
C VAL A 31 -12.94 1.32 9.64
N GLY A 32 -14.23 1.71 9.63
CA GLY A 32 -14.79 2.50 10.71
C GLY A 32 -14.02 3.81 10.91
N ALA A 33 -13.57 4.08 12.13
CA ALA A 33 -12.76 5.25 12.47
C ALA A 33 -11.25 5.03 12.34
N GLN A 34 -10.82 3.85 11.89
CA GLN A 34 -9.41 3.49 11.74
C GLN A 34 -8.93 3.70 10.31
N GLU A 35 -7.77 4.30 10.15
CA GLU A 35 -7.08 4.43 8.86
C GLU A 35 -5.60 4.12 9.05
N LEU A 36 -5.05 3.26 8.19
CA LEU A 36 -3.65 2.83 8.24
C LEU A 36 -3.01 2.88 6.86
N SER A 37 -1.73 3.19 6.83
CA SER A 37 -0.86 2.92 5.68
C SER A 37 -0.34 1.50 5.77
N VAL A 38 -0.34 0.82 4.63
CA VAL A 38 0.07 -0.59 4.52
C VAL A 38 1.28 -0.67 3.61
N ARG A 39 2.37 -1.20 4.11
CA ARG A 39 3.58 -1.44 3.32
C ARG A 39 3.45 -2.73 2.52
N PRO A 40 4.00 -2.78 1.31
CA PRO A 40 3.99 -4.01 0.55
C PRO A 40 4.97 -5.04 1.12
N VAL A 41 4.68 -6.31 0.89
CA VAL A 41 5.62 -7.42 1.13
C VAL A 41 6.43 -7.73 -0.12
N GLN A 42 5.99 -7.27 -1.27
CA GLN A 42 6.71 -7.31 -2.54
C GLN A 42 6.24 -6.18 -3.46
N TYR A 43 7.12 -5.73 -4.31
CA TYR A 43 6.82 -4.70 -5.31
C TYR A 43 7.84 -4.71 -6.44
N CYS A 44 7.38 -4.41 -7.64
CA CYS A 44 8.23 -4.23 -8.81
C CYS A 44 8.61 -2.75 -8.95
N LEU A 45 9.77 -2.39 -8.41
CA LEU A 45 10.28 -1.03 -8.43
C LEU A 45 11.26 -0.86 -9.59
N ASP A 46 10.91 0.01 -10.55
CA ASP A 46 11.75 0.30 -11.74
C ASP A 46 12.22 -0.97 -12.50
N GLY A 47 11.32 -1.95 -12.63
CA GLY A 47 11.63 -3.21 -13.33
C GLY A 47 12.40 -4.21 -12.49
N ASP A 48 12.69 -3.89 -11.22
CA ASP A 48 13.37 -4.77 -10.27
C ASP A 48 12.40 -5.28 -9.21
N GLY A 49 12.13 -6.58 -9.22
CA GLY A 49 11.25 -7.24 -8.27
C GLY A 49 11.90 -7.37 -6.91
N GLN A 50 11.33 -6.72 -5.91
CA GLN A 50 11.81 -6.72 -4.54
C GLN A 50 10.82 -7.41 -3.60
N ARG A 51 11.35 -8.16 -2.64
CA ARG A 51 10.61 -8.65 -1.48
C ARG A 51 11.08 -7.90 -0.25
N TYR A 52 10.12 -7.59 0.63
CA TYR A 52 10.38 -6.82 1.85
C TYR A 52 10.04 -7.65 3.07
N ASP A 53 10.84 -7.52 4.11
CA ASP A 53 10.56 -8.10 5.42
C ASP A 53 9.56 -7.20 6.18
N THR A 54 8.32 -7.23 5.72
CA THR A 54 7.23 -6.43 6.26
C THR A 54 6.27 -7.32 7.04
N THR A 55 5.99 -6.93 8.28
CA THR A 55 4.93 -7.58 9.06
C THR A 55 3.59 -6.94 8.72
N PRO A 56 2.61 -7.70 8.24
CA PRO A 56 1.29 -7.17 7.95
C PRO A 56 0.64 -6.56 9.21
N PRO A 57 -0.02 -5.39 9.11
CA PRO A 57 -0.81 -4.88 10.21
C PRO A 57 -2.01 -5.77 10.46
N ILE A 58 -2.44 -5.86 11.73
CA ILE A 58 -3.67 -6.55 12.12
C ILE A 58 -4.60 -5.53 12.75
N ILE A 59 -5.83 -5.45 12.23
CA ILE A 59 -6.84 -4.49 12.65
C ILE A 59 -7.99 -5.24 13.32
N GLU A 60 -8.36 -4.81 14.52
CA GLU A 60 -9.61 -5.25 15.14
C GLU A 60 -10.77 -4.45 14.54
N VAL A 61 -11.80 -5.14 14.08
CA VAL A 61 -12.95 -4.54 13.39
C VAL A 61 -14.26 -5.02 13.97
N SER A 62 -15.28 -4.18 13.85
CA SER A 62 -16.66 -4.55 14.18
C SER A 62 -17.32 -5.27 12.98
N PRO A 63 -18.32 -6.11 13.23
CA PRO A 63 -19.16 -6.65 12.15
C PRO A 63 -19.86 -5.54 11.35
N ASP A 64 -20.30 -5.85 10.15
CA ASP A 64 -21.09 -4.98 9.27
C ASP A 64 -20.45 -3.60 9.01
N THR A 65 -19.14 -3.56 8.90
CA THR A 65 -18.39 -2.34 8.65
C THR A 65 -17.75 -2.38 7.27
N THR A 66 -17.90 -1.33 6.50
CA THR A 66 -17.27 -1.21 5.18
C THR A 66 -15.76 -1.07 5.30
N VAL A 67 -15.03 -1.79 4.48
CA VAL A 67 -13.58 -1.70 4.31
C VAL A 67 -13.30 -0.91 3.04
N ALA A 68 -12.60 0.22 3.16
CA ALA A 68 -12.14 1.01 2.03
C ALA A 68 -10.64 0.76 1.81
N LEU A 69 -10.30 0.30 0.62
CA LEU A 69 -8.91 0.07 0.21
C LEU A 69 -8.52 1.10 -0.84
N THR A 70 -7.36 1.71 -0.67
CA THR A 70 -6.85 2.74 -1.60
C THR A 70 -5.45 2.34 -2.06
N VAL A 71 -5.24 2.36 -3.36
CA VAL A 71 -3.93 2.04 -3.97
C VAL A 71 -3.31 3.29 -4.59
N PRO A 72 -1.98 3.29 -4.80
CA PRO A 72 -1.31 4.33 -5.59
C PRO A 72 -1.86 4.39 -7.01
N GLU A 73 -1.81 5.56 -7.63
CA GLU A 73 -2.32 5.78 -8.98
C GLU A 73 -1.70 4.83 -10.01
N ALA A 74 -0.39 4.59 -9.93
CA ALA A 74 0.30 3.68 -10.83
C ALA A 74 -0.22 2.23 -10.73
N VAL A 75 -0.62 1.78 -9.54
CA VAL A 75 -1.21 0.46 -9.31
C VAL A 75 -2.61 0.40 -9.92
N ALA A 76 -3.42 1.45 -9.73
CA ALA A 76 -4.75 1.53 -10.31
C ALA A 76 -4.72 1.51 -11.84
N GLU A 77 -3.75 2.17 -12.45
CA GLU A 77 -3.57 2.20 -13.91
C GLU A 77 -3.20 0.82 -14.48
N ARG A 78 -2.40 0.05 -13.77
CA ARG A 78 -2.03 -1.31 -14.18
C ARG A 78 -3.12 -2.33 -13.93
N GLY A 79 -3.97 -2.08 -12.95
CA GLY A 79 -5.01 -2.99 -12.50
C GLY A 79 -4.63 -3.71 -11.22
N TRP A 80 -5.62 -4.06 -10.43
CA TRP A 80 -5.43 -4.74 -9.15
C TRP A 80 -6.66 -5.53 -8.74
N SER A 81 -6.47 -6.47 -7.83
CA SER A 81 -7.52 -7.27 -7.24
C SER A 81 -7.34 -7.34 -5.72
N VAL A 82 -8.35 -7.83 -5.03
CA VAL A 82 -8.30 -8.12 -3.61
C VAL A 82 -8.50 -9.61 -3.42
N GLN A 83 -7.51 -10.27 -2.84
CA GLN A 83 -7.59 -11.67 -2.46
C GLN A 83 -7.93 -11.79 -0.98
N VAL A 84 -8.85 -12.70 -0.66
CA VAL A 84 -9.23 -13.02 0.71
C VAL A 84 -8.54 -14.31 1.11
N PHE A 85 -7.79 -14.27 2.21
CA PHE A 85 -7.07 -15.43 2.74
C PHE A 85 -7.55 -15.81 4.14
N ASP A 86 -7.31 -17.05 4.49
CA ASP A 86 -7.46 -17.54 5.85
C ASP A 86 -6.50 -16.85 6.83
N GLU A 87 -6.63 -17.12 8.12
CA GLU A 87 -5.82 -16.52 9.18
C GLU A 87 -4.32 -16.84 9.08
N LYS A 88 -3.94 -17.83 8.31
CA LYS A 88 -2.54 -18.27 8.12
C LYS A 88 -1.92 -17.79 6.82
N LEU A 89 -2.69 -17.10 5.97
CA LEU A 89 -2.27 -16.72 4.61
C LEU A 89 -1.93 -17.94 3.73
N GLU A 90 -2.55 -19.07 3.99
CA GLU A 90 -2.27 -20.32 3.26
C GLU A 90 -3.33 -20.63 2.21
N GLU A 91 -4.60 -20.35 2.51
CA GLU A 91 -5.74 -20.67 1.64
C GLU A 91 -6.44 -19.40 1.13
N ILE A 92 -6.61 -19.31 -0.19
CA ILE A 92 -7.41 -18.27 -0.82
C ILE A 92 -8.88 -18.64 -0.67
N LEU A 93 -9.63 -17.80 0.04
CA LEU A 93 -11.07 -17.97 0.26
C LEU A 93 -11.91 -17.28 -0.82
N GLY A 94 -11.35 -16.32 -1.52
CA GLY A 94 -12.01 -15.57 -2.57
C GLY A 94 -11.12 -14.53 -3.20
N GLU A 95 -11.55 -13.98 -4.32
CA GLU A 95 -10.89 -12.92 -5.04
C GLU A 95 -11.92 -11.98 -5.67
N VAL A 96 -11.64 -10.70 -5.64
CA VAL A 96 -12.49 -9.66 -6.25
C VAL A 96 -11.61 -8.80 -7.15
N ASP A 97 -11.93 -8.76 -8.43
CA ASP A 97 -11.27 -7.86 -9.38
C ASP A 97 -11.77 -6.43 -9.20
N VAL A 98 -10.84 -5.47 -9.20
CA VAL A 98 -11.16 -4.05 -9.16
C VAL A 98 -11.05 -3.47 -10.58
N PRO A 99 -12.04 -2.71 -11.04
CA PRO A 99 -11.96 -2.11 -12.37
C PRO A 99 -10.69 -1.27 -12.54
N ARG A 100 -10.01 -1.44 -13.67
CA ARG A 100 -8.80 -0.68 -13.97
C ARG A 100 -9.06 0.82 -13.94
N GLY A 101 -8.16 1.56 -13.30
CA GLY A 101 -8.28 3.00 -13.10
C GLY A 101 -8.94 3.39 -11.77
N GLU A 102 -9.61 2.46 -11.09
CA GLU A 102 -10.20 2.71 -9.77
C GLU A 102 -9.11 2.64 -8.70
N ARG A 103 -8.95 3.73 -7.97
CA ARG A 103 -7.97 3.81 -6.87
C ARG A 103 -8.53 3.36 -5.54
N VAL A 104 -9.85 3.45 -5.37
CA VAL A 104 -10.54 3.15 -4.12
C VAL A 104 -11.56 2.05 -4.38
N PHE A 105 -11.57 1.05 -3.51
CA PHE A 105 -12.55 -0.04 -3.54
C PHE A 105 -13.22 -0.17 -2.17
N GLU A 106 -14.54 -0.03 -2.13
CA GLU A 106 -15.34 0.04 -0.90
C GLU A 106 -16.47 -0.99 -0.84
N GLU A 107 -16.40 -2.02 -1.67
CA GLU A 107 -17.47 -3.03 -1.79
C GLU A 107 -17.25 -4.24 -0.88
N ILE A 108 -16.30 -4.20 0.03
CA ILE A 108 -16.06 -5.26 1.01
C ILE A 108 -16.61 -4.83 2.36
N ASN A 109 -17.37 -5.72 2.97
CA ASN A 109 -17.88 -5.58 4.33
C ASN A 109 -17.14 -6.58 5.25
N THR A 110 -16.86 -6.18 6.48
CA THR A 110 -16.16 -7.05 7.45
C THR A 110 -16.91 -8.35 7.74
N SER A 111 -18.22 -8.41 7.47
CA SER A 111 -19.06 -9.60 7.63
C SER A 111 -19.15 -10.49 6.40
N ASP A 112 -18.56 -10.11 5.27
CA ASP A 112 -18.56 -10.91 4.05
C ASP A 112 -17.67 -12.15 4.17
N VAL A 113 -16.66 -12.12 5.03
CA VAL A 113 -15.74 -13.24 5.25
C VAL A 113 -16.22 -14.06 6.44
N VAL A 114 -16.44 -15.34 6.24
CA VAL A 114 -16.98 -16.23 7.29
C VAL A 114 -16.04 -16.39 8.49
N PRO A 115 -14.76 -16.72 8.33
CA PRO A 115 -13.84 -16.76 9.48
C PRO A 115 -13.72 -15.38 10.14
N PRO A 116 -13.71 -15.30 11.49
CA PRO A 116 -13.55 -14.04 12.19
C PRO A 116 -12.14 -13.44 12.06
N ALA A 117 -11.14 -14.27 11.80
CA ALA A 117 -9.77 -13.87 11.51
C ALA A 117 -9.46 -14.18 10.05
N PHE A 118 -9.06 -13.17 9.29
CA PHE A 118 -8.77 -13.30 7.87
C PHE A 118 -7.80 -12.22 7.40
N TYR A 119 -7.25 -12.39 6.21
CA TYR A 119 -6.45 -11.39 5.53
C TYR A 119 -7.12 -10.92 4.25
N LEU A 120 -7.00 -9.64 3.97
CA LEU A 120 -7.19 -9.09 2.65
C LEU A 120 -5.80 -8.77 2.08
N VAL A 121 -5.52 -9.22 0.89
CA VAL A 121 -4.27 -8.92 0.20
C VAL A 121 -4.61 -8.14 -1.06
N ILE A 122 -4.16 -6.89 -1.11
CA ILE A 122 -4.21 -6.10 -2.33
C ILE A 122 -3.11 -6.64 -3.23
N VAL A 123 -3.45 -7.04 -4.46
CA VAL A 123 -2.51 -7.61 -5.42
C VAL A 123 -2.57 -6.82 -6.71
N GLU A 124 -1.43 -6.28 -7.13
CA GLU A 124 -1.28 -5.65 -8.43
C GLU A 124 -1.31 -6.72 -9.52
N ASP A 125 -2.00 -6.46 -10.62
CA ASP A 125 -2.09 -7.40 -11.72
C ASP A 125 -0.71 -7.75 -12.27
N LYS A 126 -0.55 -9.02 -12.61
CA LYS A 126 0.68 -9.52 -13.23
C LYS A 126 0.77 -8.97 -14.65
N GLY A 127 1.54 -7.95 -14.82
CA GLY A 127 1.73 -7.36 -16.13
C GLY A 127 2.89 -6.39 -16.05
N GLY A 128 4.05 -6.80 -16.43
CA GLY A 128 5.22 -5.97 -16.41
C GLY A 128 6.50 -6.80 -16.25
N ASP A 129 7.60 -6.14 -16.08
CA ASP A 129 8.94 -6.72 -16.13
C ASP A 129 9.25 -7.68 -14.97
N CYS A 130 8.48 -7.62 -13.89
CA CYS A 130 8.73 -8.41 -12.68
C CYS A 130 7.85 -9.67 -12.54
N GLY A 131 6.86 -9.87 -13.40
CA GLY A 131 6.00 -11.06 -13.37
C GLY A 131 5.34 -11.32 -12.03
N GLN A 132 5.72 -12.39 -11.35
CA GLN A 132 5.13 -12.78 -10.06
C GLN A 132 5.50 -11.87 -8.88
N LEU A 133 6.47 -10.97 -9.03
CA LEU A 133 6.86 -9.99 -8.01
C LEU A 133 6.11 -8.65 -8.17
N SER A 134 4.91 -8.69 -8.73
CA SER A 134 3.99 -7.54 -8.70
C SER A 134 3.64 -7.16 -7.26
N GLY A 135 3.18 -5.93 -7.05
CA GLY A 135 2.89 -5.42 -5.71
C GLY A 135 1.87 -6.25 -4.94
N ALA A 136 2.13 -6.47 -3.66
CA ALA A 136 1.22 -7.16 -2.75
C ALA A 136 1.24 -6.49 -1.37
N TRP A 137 0.05 -6.12 -0.88
CA TRP A 137 -0.15 -5.43 0.40
C TRP A 137 -1.13 -6.23 1.28
N PRO A 138 -0.62 -7.03 2.24
CA PRO A 138 -1.47 -7.81 3.13
C PRO A 138 -1.93 -7.00 4.35
N ILE A 139 -3.20 -7.19 4.73
CA ILE A 139 -3.82 -6.60 5.92
C ILE A 139 -4.58 -7.69 6.65
N GLY A 140 -4.29 -7.90 7.93
CA GLY A 140 -5.02 -8.84 8.78
C GLY A 140 -6.21 -8.18 9.48
N PHE A 141 -7.28 -8.92 9.66
CA PHE A 141 -8.51 -8.49 10.33
C PHE A 141 -8.91 -9.49 11.40
N LEU A 142 -9.27 -8.94 12.57
CA LEU A 142 -9.91 -9.68 13.64
C LEU A 142 -11.29 -9.07 13.88
N ARG A 143 -12.34 -9.81 13.51
CA ARG A 143 -13.72 -9.34 13.71
C ARG A 143 -14.20 -9.68 15.11
N ALA A 144 -14.62 -8.65 15.86
CA ALA A 144 -15.19 -8.82 17.20
C ALA A 144 -16.52 -9.58 17.13
N GLY A 145 -16.77 -10.45 18.12
CA GLY A 145 -18.02 -11.18 18.26
C GLY A 145 -18.18 -12.32 17.24
N GLY A 146 -17.08 -12.74 16.61
CA GLY A 146 -17.04 -13.87 15.69
C GLY A 146 -16.94 -15.21 16.40
#